data_54880dafc8ae5cbec88db80d632248ac
#
_entry.id   54880dafc8ae5cbec88db80d632248ac
#
_cell.length_a   1.000
_cell.length_b   1.000
_cell.length_c   1.000
_cell.angle_alpha   90.00
_cell.angle_beta   90.00
_cell.angle_gamma   90.00
#
_symmetry.space_group_name_H-M   'P 1'
#
loop_
_entity.id
_entity.type
_entity.pdbx_description
1 polymer ?
#
loop_
_entity_poly.entity_id
_entity_poly.type
_entity_poly.pdbx_seq_one_letter_code
_entity_poly.pdbx_strand_id
1 'polypeptide(L)'
;DPAQNLHIHQKAGYRLLDGQDAMEVVRFRKNNDLSISLGDSGRTEIQRDFLTAVLKECLQPDVLLKLPTLANIFMENVATDLSVGNILAFAELAVGMDPDNDVSLVSMPWTGVSYHGASMVLPNQDELLELLNDGINPYVDDIQASDLQLLYQKSDGSFGVTNGTLADPSMGRAYVAQKPD
;
A
#
# COMPACT_ATOMS: atom_id res chain seq x y z
N ASP A 1 9.90 14.63 -11.70
CA ASP A 1 8.59 15.00 -11.11
C ASP A 1 8.73 16.34 -10.38
N PRO A 2 8.23 17.44 -10.96
CA PRO A 2 8.44 18.78 -10.39
C PRO A 2 7.77 18.97 -9.02
N ALA A 3 6.67 18.26 -8.76
CA ALA A 3 5.96 18.37 -7.48
C ALA A 3 6.77 17.81 -6.30
N GLN A 4 7.73 16.92 -6.59
CA GLN A 4 8.62 16.30 -5.61
C GLN A 4 10.08 16.76 -5.75
N ASN A 5 10.37 17.69 -6.67
CA ASN A 5 11.74 18.10 -7.04
C ASN A 5 12.62 16.87 -7.38
N LEU A 6 12.05 15.91 -8.08
CA LEU A 6 12.67 14.63 -8.37
C LEU A 6 13.21 14.61 -9.80
N HIS A 7 14.52 14.49 -9.93
CA HIS A 7 15.25 14.40 -11.19
C HIS A 7 15.76 12.98 -11.39
N ILE A 8 15.13 12.23 -12.29
CA ILE A 8 15.40 10.80 -12.52
C ILE A 8 16.03 10.61 -13.89
N HIS A 9 17.13 9.85 -13.94
CA HIS A 9 17.83 9.47 -15.16
C HIS A 9 18.09 7.96 -15.20
N GLN A 10 17.02 7.18 -14.99
CA GLN A 10 17.10 5.73 -14.97
C GLN A 10 17.08 5.16 -16.38
N LYS A 11 18.04 4.30 -16.70
CA LYS A 11 18.05 3.55 -17.96
C LYS A 11 17.11 2.35 -17.87
N ALA A 12 16.39 2.05 -18.95
CA ALA A 12 15.58 0.84 -19.02
C ALA A 12 16.47 -0.42 -18.96
N GLY A 13 15.93 -1.47 -18.31
CA GLY A 13 16.56 -2.78 -18.22
C GLY A 13 16.79 -3.23 -16.78
N TYR A 14 17.16 -4.50 -16.63
CA TYR A 14 17.47 -5.10 -15.33
C TYR A 14 18.84 -4.60 -14.84
N ARG A 15 18.89 -4.11 -13.61
CA ARG A 15 20.14 -3.61 -13.01
C ARG A 15 20.06 -3.59 -11.48
N LEU A 16 21.20 -3.61 -10.86
CA LEU A 16 21.32 -3.34 -9.44
C LEU A 16 21.08 -1.83 -9.18
N LEU A 17 20.24 -1.52 -8.22
CA LEU A 17 19.96 -0.15 -7.76
C LEU A 17 20.71 0.11 -6.45
N ASP A 18 21.32 1.27 -6.31
CA ASP A 18 21.72 1.76 -5.00
C ASP A 18 20.54 2.41 -4.26
N GLY A 19 20.74 2.85 -3.02
CA GLY A 19 19.65 3.41 -2.21
C GLY A 19 19.06 4.69 -2.81
N GLN A 20 19.85 5.53 -3.50
CA GLN A 20 19.36 6.73 -4.17
C GLN A 20 18.54 6.37 -5.40
N ASP A 21 19.05 5.51 -6.25
CA ASP A 21 18.35 4.99 -7.43
C ASP A 21 17.02 4.32 -7.04
N ALA A 22 17.02 3.53 -5.96
CA ALA A 22 15.82 2.90 -5.41
C ALA A 22 14.78 3.96 -4.98
N MET A 23 15.20 5.00 -4.27
CA MET A 23 14.34 6.09 -3.86
C MET A 23 13.76 6.85 -5.05
N GLU A 24 14.52 7.06 -6.11
CA GLU A 24 14.03 7.67 -7.34
C GLU A 24 12.92 6.82 -8.00
N VAL A 25 13.12 5.50 -8.08
CA VAL A 25 12.14 4.58 -8.67
C VAL A 25 10.85 4.55 -7.87
N VAL A 26 10.90 4.34 -6.53
CA VAL A 26 9.70 4.18 -5.70
C VAL A 26 8.92 5.48 -5.49
N ARG A 27 9.54 6.64 -5.72
CA ARG A 27 8.90 7.95 -5.60
C ARG A 27 8.37 8.49 -6.92
N PHE A 28 8.76 7.91 -8.05
CA PHE A 28 8.33 8.38 -9.37
C PHE A 28 6.81 8.24 -9.53
N ARG A 29 6.16 9.28 -10.03
CA ARG A 29 4.73 9.31 -10.29
C ARG A 29 4.40 9.75 -11.72
N LYS A 30 5.09 10.79 -12.19
CA LYS A 30 4.89 11.36 -13.53
C LYS A 30 6.09 12.18 -13.94
N ASN A 31 6.32 12.33 -15.25
CA ASN A 31 7.27 13.29 -15.77
C ASN A 31 6.64 14.67 -16.04
N ASN A 32 7.52 15.64 -16.36
CA ASN A 32 7.12 17.03 -16.47
C ASN A 32 6.14 17.28 -17.62
N ASP A 33 6.33 16.57 -18.72
CA ASP A 33 5.53 16.67 -19.94
C ASP A 33 4.29 15.75 -19.92
N LEU A 34 4.10 15.01 -18.84
CA LEU A 34 3.02 14.02 -18.67
C LEU A 34 3.04 12.88 -19.68
N SER A 35 4.11 12.71 -20.45
CA SER A 35 4.26 11.60 -21.41
C SER A 35 4.25 10.25 -20.68
N ILE A 36 4.72 10.23 -19.43
CA ILE A 36 4.53 9.12 -18.49
C ILE A 36 3.81 9.65 -17.27
N SER A 37 2.62 9.15 -17.01
CA SER A 37 1.82 9.47 -15.83
C SER A 37 1.20 8.19 -15.29
N LEU A 38 1.85 7.64 -14.27
CA LEU A 38 1.42 6.39 -13.63
C LEU A 38 0.22 6.60 -12.69
N GLY A 39 0.02 7.85 -12.27
CA GLY A 39 -0.94 8.15 -11.23
C GLY A 39 -0.50 7.57 -9.87
N ASP A 40 -1.46 7.45 -8.98
CA ASP A 40 -1.19 6.92 -7.63
C ASP A 40 -1.18 5.38 -7.62
N SER A 41 -2.05 4.75 -8.38
CA SER A 41 -2.12 3.30 -8.53
C SER A 41 -0.85 2.72 -9.15
N GLY A 42 -0.33 3.31 -10.22
CA GLY A 42 0.91 2.84 -10.84
C GLY A 42 2.14 3.03 -9.95
N ARG A 43 2.17 4.10 -9.13
CA ARG A 43 3.21 4.24 -8.10
C ARG A 43 3.12 3.14 -7.05
N THR A 44 1.93 2.80 -6.59
CA THR A 44 1.72 1.72 -5.62
C THR A 44 2.15 0.37 -6.18
N GLU A 45 1.91 0.11 -7.46
CA GLU A 45 2.39 -1.09 -8.15
C GLU A 45 3.92 -1.17 -8.16
N ILE A 46 4.61 -0.09 -8.56
CA ILE A 46 6.08 -0.02 -8.51
C ILE A 46 6.61 -0.24 -7.08
N GLN A 47 5.97 0.34 -6.08
CA GLN A 47 6.35 0.15 -4.68
C GLN A 47 6.20 -1.30 -4.23
N ARG A 48 5.14 -1.97 -4.64
CA ARG A 48 4.91 -3.39 -4.35
C ARG A 48 5.96 -4.28 -5.03
N ASP A 49 6.25 -4.04 -6.30
CA ASP A 49 7.26 -4.80 -7.05
C ASP A 49 8.66 -4.60 -6.45
N PHE A 50 8.97 -3.37 -6.03
CA PHE A 50 10.21 -3.06 -5.33
C PHE A 50 10.29 -3.80 -3.99
N LEU A 51 9.23 -3.81 -3.18
CA LEU A 51 9.20 -4.56 -1.91
C LEU A 51 9.37 -6.07 -2.15
N THR A 52 8.76 -6.60 -3.20
CA THR A 52 8.95 -8.01 -3.59
C THR A 52 10.42 -8.30 -3.89
N ALA A 53 11.07 -7.42 -4.65
CA ALA A 53 12.50 -7.57 -4.96
C ALA A 53 13.37 -7.50 -3.70
N VAL A 54 13.08 -6.57 -2.79
CA VAL A 54 13.79 -6.45 -1.50
C VAL A 54 13.60 -7.71 -0.65
N LEU A 55 12.39 -8.25 -0.58
CA LEU A 55 12.13 -9.50 0.15
C LEU A 55 12.92 -10.67 -0.43
N LYS A 56 12.97 -10.81 -1.76
CA LYS A 56 13.77 -11.85 -2.43
C LYS A 56 15.25 -11.75 -2.07
N GLU A 57 15.80 -10.55 -2.04
CA GLU A 57 17.18 -10.33 -1.63
C GLU A 57 17.40 -10.63 -0.14
N CYS A 58 16.48 -10.21 0.73
CA CYS A 58 16.58 -10.45 2.18
C CYS A 58 16.54 -11.93 2.55
N LEU A 59 15.88 -12.76 1.75
CA LEU A 59 15.80 -14.21 1.97
C LEU A 59 16.98 -14.99 1.40
N GLN A 60 17.95 -14.32 0.75
CA GLN A 60 19.18 -14.98 0.29
C GLN A 60 20.05 -15.42 1.49
N PRO A 61 20.69 -16.61 1.43
CA PRO A 61 21.45 -17.16 2.55
C PRO A 61 22.59 -16.28 3.06
N ASP A 62 23.24 -15.52 2.18
CA ASP A 62 24.32 -14.60 2.53
C ASP A 62 23.82 -13.32 3.22
N VAL A 63 22.58 -12.93 2.97
CA VAL A 63 21.94 -11.79 3.62
C VAL A 63 21.43 -12.17 5.00
N LEU A 64 21.00 -13.42 5.20
CA LEU A 64 20.56 -13.92 6.52
C LEU A 64 21.63 -13.74 7.59
N LEU A 65 22.91 -13.86 7.24
CA LEU A 65 24.03 -13.61 8.15
C LEU A 65 24.14 -12.13 8.59
N LYS A 66 23.52 -11.21 7.86
CA LYS A 66 23.52 -9.77 8.12
C LYS A 66 22.23 -9.29 8.81
N LEU A 67 21.31 -10.19 9.12
CA LEU A 67 20.02 -9.84 9.72
C LEU A 67 20.11 -8.95 10.96
N PRO A 68 21.04 -9.18 11.93
CA PRO A 68 21.14 -8.28 13.08
C PRO A 68 21.49 -6.84 12.68
N THR A 69 22.34 -6.66 11.68
CA THR A 69 22.67 -5.32 11.15
C THR A 69 21.49 -4.69 10.44
N LEU A 70 20.78 -5.47 9.61
CA LEU A 70 19.58 -5.00 8.90
C LEU A 70 18.46 -4.65 9.87
N ALA A 71 18.25 -5.45 10.93
CA ALA A 71 17.27 -5.16 11.96
C ALA A 71 17.56 -3.84 12.67
N ASN A 72 18.82 -3.55 12.99
CA ASN A 72 19.20 -2.27 13.58
C ASN A 72 18.94 -1.10 12.63
N ILE A 73 19.33 -1.20 11.35
CA ILE A 73 19.05 -0.18 10.34
C ILE A 73 17.54 0.05 10.20
N PHE A 74 16.74 -1.02 10.21
CA PHE A 74 15.28 -0.92 10.16
C PHE A 74 14.76 -0.14 11.37
N MET A 75 15.20 -0.49 12.58
CA MET A 75 14.78 0.18 13.83
C MET A 75 15.17 1.66 13.89
N GLU A 76 16.30 2.03 13.28
CA GLU A 76 16.74 3.43 13.23
C GLU A 76 15.93 4.30 12.25
N ASN A 77 15.31 3.68 11.23
CA ASN A 77 14.66 4.39 10.13
C ASN A 77 13.15 4.18 10.05
N VAL A 78 12.59 3.21 10.80
CA VAL A 78 11.17 2.87 10.78
C VAL A 78 10.57 3.00 12.18
N ALA A 79 9.51 3.78 12.32
CA ALA A 79 8.74 3.83 13.56
C ALA A 79 7.90 2.55 13.69
N THR A 80 8.20 1.75 14.70
CA THR A 80 7.53 0.47 14.99
C THR A 80 7.52 0.19 16.49
N ASP A 81 6.55 -0.56 16.94
CA ASP A 81 6.46 -1.13 18.30
C ASP A 81 7.15 -2.50 18.42
N LEU A 82 7.65 -3.06 17.32
CA LEU A 82 8.43 -4.30 17.33
C LEU A 82 9.79 -4.06 17.96
N SER A 83 10.21 -4.98 18.82
CA SER A 83 11.60 -5.04 19.28
C SER A 83 12.52 -5.67 18.25
N VAL A 84 13.82 -5.43 18.36
CA VAL A 84 14.82 -6.13 17.52
C VAL A 84 14.69 -7.65 17.66
N GLY A 85 14.37 -8.15 18.85
CA GLY A 85 14.12 -9.58 19.08
C GLY A 85 12.92 -10.11 18.30
N ASN A 86 11.82 -9.35 18.23
CA ASN A 86 10.66 -9.71 17.41
C ASN A 86 11.02 -9.76 15.92
N ILE A 87 11.77 -8.77 15.43
CA ILE A 87 12.20 -8.72 14.01
C ILE A 87 13.07 -9.92 13.68
N LEU A 88 14.01 -10.28 14.56
CA LEU A 88 14.87 -11.45 14.35
C LEU A 88 14.07 -12.76 14.39
N ALA A 89 13.09 -12.89 15.30
CA ALA A 89 12.23 -14.07 15.35
C ALA A 89 11.37 -14.21 14.07
N PHE A 90 10.83 -13.11 13.54
CA PHE A 90 10.15 -13.15 12.23
C PHE A 90 11.10 -13.52 11.09
N ALA A 91 12.32 -13.00 11.12
CA ALA A 91 13.33 -13.34 10.13
C ALA A 91 13.71 -14.84 10.18
N GLU A 92 13.80 -15.44 11.39
CA GLU A 92 14.01 -16.88 11.55
C GLU A 92 12.85 -17.71 10.95
N LEU A 93 11.61 -17.27 11.14
CA LEU A 93 10.42 -17.91 10.52
C LEU A 93 10.45 -17.81 8.99
N ALA A 94 11.00 -16.73 8.46
CA ALA A 94 11.11 -16.51 7.01
C ALA A 94 12.24 -17.33 6.36
N VAL A 95 13.14 -17.91 7.14
CA VAL A 95 14.20 -18.78 6.61
C VAL A 95 13.60 -20.01 5.95
N GLY A 96 13.88 -20.19 4.67
CA GLY A 96 13.36 -21.30 3.88
C GLY A 96 12.02 -21.04 3.20
N MET A 97 11.42 -19.85 3.35
CA MET A 97 10.29 -19.43 2.53
C MET A 97 10.74 -19.23 1.09
N ASP A 98 9.88 -19.61 0.17
CA ASP A 98 9.99 -19.24 -1.24
C ASP A 98 9.24 -17.90 -1.48
N PRO A 99 9.97 -16.81 -1.77
CA PRO A 99 9.32 -15.49 -1.96
C PRO A 99 8.29 -15.45 -3.08
N ASP A 100 8.35 -16.36 -4.03
CA ASP A 100 7.41 -16.42 -5.15
C ASP A 100 6.13 -17.21 -4.83
N ASN A 101 6.20 -18.15 -3.88
CA ASN A 101 5.08 -19.02 -3.54
C ASN A 101 4.52 -18.77 -2.13
N ASP A 102 5.35 -18.35 -1.19
CA ASP A 102 4.95 -18.23 0.23
C ASP A 102 4.65 -16.79 0.64
N VAL A 103 4.93 -15.80 -0.23
CA VAL A 103 4.69 -14.38 0.07
C VAL A 103 3.73 -13.78 -0.94
N SER A 104 2.61 -13.26 -0.44
CA SER A 104 1.64 -12.53 -1.25
C SER A 104 1.61 -11.05 -0.85
N LEU A 105 1.79 -10.17 -1.83
CA LEU A 105 1.60 -8.73 -1.68
C LEU A 105 0.36 -8.32 -2.46
N VAL A 106 -0.68 -7.91 -1.75
CA VAL A 106 -1.95 -7.53 -2.34
C VAL A 106 -2.24 -6.05 -2.11
N SER A 107 -2.97 -5.43 -3.03
CA SER A 107 -3.49 -4.09 -2.85
C SER A 107 -4.92 -4.18 -2.30
N MET A 108 -5.26 -3.32 -1.34
CA MET A 108 -6.64 -3.19 -0.89
C MET A 108 -7.52 -2.79 -2.09
N PRO A 109 -8.62 -3.51 -2.35
CA PRO A 109 -9.56 -3.15 -3.41
C PRO A 109 -10.21 -1.79 -3.13
N TRP A 110 -10.26 -0.93 -4.14
CA TRP A 110 -10.82 0.42 -3.98
C TRP A 110 -11.47 0.93 -5.27
N THR A 111 -12.37 1.89 -5.11
CA THR A 111 -13.01 2.64 -6.19
C THR A 111 -12.73 4.13 -6.02
N GLY A 112 -12.36 4.80 -7.12
CA GLY A 112 -12.14 6.25 -7.12
C GLY A 112 -13.46 7.00 -7.07
N VAL A 113 -13.54 8.02 -6.21
CA VAL A 113 -14.70 8.92 -6.11
C VAL A 113 -14.22 10.37 -6.08
N SER A 114 -15.11 11.29 -6.48
CA SER A 114 -14.87 12.73 -6.32
C SER A 114 -15.75 13.26 -5.18
N TYR A 115 -15.14 13.99 -4.24
CA TYR A 115 -15.83 14.64 -3.17
C TYR A 115 -15.34 16.09 -3.03
N HIS A 116 -16.23 17.06 -3.22
CA HIS A 116 -15.91 18.51 -3.24
C HIS A 116 -14.72 18.86 -4.16
N GLY A 117 -14.63 18.21 -5.33
CA GLY A 117 -13.54 18.42 -6.29
C GLY A 117 -12.22 17.74 -5.94
N ALA A 118 -12.12 17.07 -4.79
CA ALA A 118 -10.99 16.24 -4.43
C ALA A 118 -11.17 14.81 -4.95
N SER A 119 -10.10 14.23 -5.48
CA SER A 119 -10.05 12.80 -5.82
C SER A 119 -9.80 12.00 -4.54
N MET A 120 -10.71 11.10 -4.22
CA MET A 120 -10.67 10.22 -3.06
C MET A 120 -10.82 8.77 -3.49
N VAL A 121 -10.52 7.85 -2.59
CA VAL A 121 -10.74 6.42 -2.79
C VAL A 121 -11.64 5.89 -1.69
N LEU A 122 -12.51 4.95 -2.06
CA LEU A 122 -13.32 4.17 -1.14
C LEU A 122 -12.90 2.71 -1.21
N PRO A 123 -12.84 1.98 -0.09
CA PRO A 123 -12.66 0.54 -0.12
C PRO A 123 -13.83 -0.10 -0.89
N ASN A 124 -13.52 -1.06 -1.75
CA ASN A 124 -14.53 -1.95 -2.32
C ASN A 124 -14.84 -3.00 -1.26
N GLN A 125 -15.99 -2.87 -0.63
CA GLN A 125 -16.33 -3.61 0.59
C GLN A 125 -16.38 -5.11 0.35
N ASP A 126 -17.04 -5.57 -0.72
CA ASP A 126 -17.24 -6.99 -0.99
C ASP A 126 -15.90 -7.67 -1.33
N GLU A 127 -15.13 -7.07 -2.23
CA GLU A 127 -13.80 -7.58 -2.60
C GLU A 127 -12.82 -7.52 -1.42
N LEU A 128 -12.94 -6.50 -0.54
CA LEU A 128 -12.10 -6.41 0.65
C LEU A 128 -12.43 -7.52 1.65
N LEU A 129 -13.70 -7.84 1.86
CA LEU A 129 -14.12 -8.93 2.76
C LEU A 129 -13.66 -10.28 2.22
N GLU A 130 -13.79 -10.51 0.91
CA GLU A 130 -13.26 -11.70 0.26
C GLU A 130 -11.75 -11.82 0.48
N LEU A 131 -11.00 -10.76 0.19
CA LEU A 131 -9.54 -10.73 0.38
C LEU A 131 -9.13 -11.00 1.83
N LEU A 132 -9.84 -10.41 2.80
CA LEU A 132 -9.57 -10.62 4.21
C LEU A 132 -9.83 -12.05 4.65
N ASN A 133 -10.97 -12.63 4.24
CA ASN A 133 -11.37 -13.96 4.69
C ASN A 133 -10.59 -15.08 4.00
N ASP A 134 -10.20 -14.92 2.75
CA ASP A 134 -9.42 -15.92 2.03
C ASP A 134 -7.93 -15.95 2.45
N GLY A 135 -7.35 -14.83 2.86
CA GLY A 135 -5.91 -14.73 2.97
C GLY A 135 -5.35 -14.45 4.37
N ILE A 136 -6.01 -13.59 5.16
CA ILE A 136 -5.42 -13.03 6.36
C ILE A 136 -6.33 -13.03 7.60
N ASN A 137 -7.51 -13.64 7.51
CA ASN A 137 -8.42 -13.75 8.65
C ASN A 137 -7.82 -14.67 9.73
N PRO A 138 -7.49 -14.16 10.95
CA PRO A 138 -6.98 -14.98 12.03
C PRO A 138 -8.09 -15.61 12.89
N TYR A 139 -9.36 -15.33 12.57
CA TYR A 139 -10.52 -15.78 13.34
C TYR A 139 -11.11 -17.07 12.75
N VAL A 140 -11.92 -17.77 13.55
CA VAL A 140 -12.64 -18.97 13.11
C VAL A 140 -13.82 -18.61 12.21
N ASP A 141 -14.49 -17.50 12.53
CA ASP A 141 -15.63 -16.99 11.76
C ASP A 141 -15.18 -15.95 10.76
N ASP A 142 -15.94 -15.84 9.66
CA ASP A 142 -15.68 -14.83 8.64
C ASP A 142 -15.91 -13.42 9.18
N ILE A 143 -14.97 -12.53 8.85
CA ILE A 143 -15.10 -11.10 9.11
C ILE A 143 -16.27 -10.56 8.28
N GLN A 144 -17.18 -9.84 8.94
CA GLN A 144 -18.33 -9.20 8.32
C GLN A 144 -18.12 -7.69 8.18
N ALA A 145 -18.85 -7.04 7.29
CA ALA A 145 -18.80 -5.59 7.13
C ALA A 145 -19.10 -4.82 8.44
N SER A 146 -19.94 -5.40 9.31
CA SER A 146 -20.26 -4.84 10.64
C SER A 146 -19.09 -4.87 11.63
N ASP A 147 -18.07 -5.68 11.38
CA ASP A 147 -16.89 -5.79 12.23
C ASP A 147 -15.82 -4.75 11.88
N LEU A 148 -15.99 -4.08 10.74
CA LEU A 148 -15.09 -3.08 10.19
C LEU A 148 -15.74 -1.70 10.15
N GLN A 149 -14.91 -0.66 10.28
CA GLN A 149 -15.33 0.73 10.06
C GLN A 149 -14.92 1.16 8.65
N LEU A 150 -15.79 0.91 7.68
CA LEU A 150 -15.55 1.22 6.27
C LEU A 150 -16.44 2.35 5.80
N LEU A 151 -15.84 3.32 5.11
CA LEU A 151 -16.57 4.35 4.39
C LEU A 151 -17.12 3.75 3.09
N TYR A 152 -18.38 4.02 2.78
CA TYR A 152 -19.02 3.62 1.53
C TYR A 152 -19.92 4.72 0.97
N GLN A 153 -20.18 4.69 -0.35
CA GLN A 153 -21.11 5.60 -0.99
C GLN A 153 -22.46 4.93 -1.13
N LYS A 154 -23.52 5.63 -0.71
CA LYS A 154 -24.90 5.20 -0.88
C LYS A 154 -25.39 5.45 -2.30
N SER A 155 -26.53 4.86 -2.65
CA SER A 155 -27.18 5.03 -3.97
C SER A 155 -27.61 6.48 -4.28
N ASP A 156 -27.83 7.30 -3.25
CA ASP A 156 -28.14 8.71 -3.39
C ASP A 156 -26.92 9.63 -3.50
N GLY A 157 -25.70 9.03 -3.55
CA GLY A 157 -24.42 9.75 -3.63
C GLY A 157 -23.88 10.22 -2.28
N SER A 158 -24.62 10.13 -1.19
CA SER A 158 -24.13 10.44 0.15
C SER A 158 -23.19 9.32 0.66
N PHE A 159 -22.49 9.60 1.76
CA PHE A 159 -21.57 8.65 2.36
C PHE A 159 -22.12 8.09 3.66
N GLY A 160 -21.70 6.89 4.00
CA GLY A 160 -21.97 6.21 5.26
C GLY A 160 -20.74 5.43 5.73
N VAL A 161 -20.80 4.92 6.95
CA VAL A 161 -19.83 3.97 7.50
C VAL A 161 -20.53 2.69 7.93
N THR A 162 -19.85 1.57 7.82
CA THR A 162 -20.43 0.24 8.16
C THR A 162 -20.63 0.10 9.65
N ASN A 163 -19.70 0.64 10.46
CA ASN A 163 -19.78 0.64 11.91
C ASN A 163 -19.20 1.95 12.44
N GLY A 164 -19.99 2.74 13.14
CA GLY A 164 -19.55 4.01 13.70
C GLY A 164 -20.21 5.23 13.08
N THR A 165 -19.59 6.40 13.27
CA THR A 165 -20.11 7.71 12.88
C THR A 165 -19.16 8.37 11.88
N LEU A 166 -19.69 9.08 10.89
CA LEU A 166 -18.88 9.89 9.99
C LEU A 166 -18.16 10.99 10.77
N ALA A 167 -16.84 11.10 10.57
CA ALA A 167 -16.05 12.17 11.17
C ALA A 167 -16.46 13.55 10.66
N ASP A 168 -16.84 13.64 9.37
CA ASP A 168 -17.46 14.82 8.77
C ASP A 168 -18.96 14.55 8.50
N PRO A 169 -19.89 15.10 9.29
CA PRO A 169 -21.32 14.90 9.10
C PRO A 169 -21.85 15.40 7.75
N SER A 170 -21.12 16.28 7.05
CA SER A 170 -21.51 16.77 5.73
C SER A 170 -21.45 15.69 4.66
N MET A 171 -20.58 14.68 4.82
CA MET A 171 -20.48 13.54 3.93
C MET A 171 -21.76 12.67 3.91
N GLY A 172 -22.53 12.67 4.98
CA GLY A 172 -23.81 11.95 5.07
C GLY A 172 -24.96 12.63 4.28
N ARG A 173 -24.77 13.83 3.77
CA ARG A 173 -25.77 14.53 2.96
C ARG A 173 -25.63 14.12 1.50
N ALA A 174 -26.77 14.00 0.80
CA ALA A 174 -26.75 13.73 -0.63
C ALA A 174 -25.96 14.82 -1.36
N TYR A 175 -24.98 14.41 -2.17
CA TYR A 175 -24.24 15.34 -3.01
C TYR A 175 -25.08 15.70 -4.22
N VAL A 176 -25.62 16.90 -4.22
CA VAL A 176 -26.21 17.49 -5.42
C VAL A 176 -25.06 18.11 -6.22
N ALA A 177 -24.67 17.47 -7.31
CA ALA A 177 -23.72 18.06 -8.24
C ALA A 177 -24.23 19.44 -8.67
N GLN A 178 -23.54 20.51 -8.26
CA GLN A 178 -23.81 21.83 -8.84
C GLN A 178 -23.41 21.72 -10.32
N LYS A 179 -24.39 21.87 -11.20
CA LYS A 179 -24.15 22.06 -12.63
C LYS A 179 -23.24 23.28 -12.75
N PRO A 180 -22.12 23.23 -13.46
CA PRO A 180 -21.39 24.44 -13.78
C PRO A 180 -22.29 25.32 -14.63
N ASP A 181 -22.45 26.61 -14.25
CA ASP A 181 -23.09 27.64 -15.02
C ASP A 181 -22.37 27.87 -16.35
#